data_563d95a6667967d95ef74967e0605abd
#
_entry.id   563d95a6667967d95ef74967e0605abd
#
_cell.length_a   1.000
_cell.length_b   1.000
_cell.length_c   1.000
_cell.angle_alpha   90.00
_cell.angle_beta   90.00
_cell.angle_gamma   90.00
#
_symmetry.space_group_name_H-M   'P 1'
#
loop_
_entity.id
_entity.type
_entity.pdbx_description
1 polymer ?
#
loop_
_entity_poly.entity_id
_entity_poly.type
_entity_poly.pdbx_seq_one_letter_code
_entity_poly.pdbx_strand_id
1 'polypeptide(L)'
;MTDPISDMLTRIRNAGRALLPAVEMPHSRMKENLANILKKEGYVAEVSVEAGMPKKLKLKLKYQGKKSVIEGLRRISKPGLRHYVGATEIPRVLSGMGVSVISTPEGVMTGTEARKKNLGGELLCYVW
;
A
#
# COMPACT_ATOMS: atom_id res chain seq x y z
N MET A 1 -0.30 13.92 -15.72
CA MET A 1 -0.20 12.46 -15.57
C MET A 1 -0.77 12.05 -14.22
N THR A 2 -1.66 11.06 -14.20
CA THR A 2 -2.30 10.61 -12.96
C THR A 2 -1.53 9.44 -12.33
N ASP A 3 -1.46 9.44 -11.01
CA ASP A 3 -0.88 8.34 -10.24
C ASP A 3 -1.88 7.91 -9.16
N PRO A 4 -2.75 6.94 -9.47
CA PRO A 4 -3.77 6.48 -8.52
C PRO A 4 -3.20 5.93 -7.21
N ILE A 5 -2.03 5.29 -7.26
CA ILE A 5 -1.38 4.78 -6.05
C ILE A 5 -0.90 5.93 -5.18
N SER A 6 -0.28 6.94 -5.77
CA SER A 6 0.17 8.14 -5.04
C SER A 6 -1.01 8.86 -4.39
N ASP A 7 -2.13 8.98 -5.11
CA ASP A 7 -3.35 9.56 -4.58
C ASP A 7 -3.87 8.76 -3.38
N MET A 8 -3.91 7.43 -3.49
CA MET A 8 -4.31 6.54 -2.41
C MET A 8 -3.45 6.74 -1.16
N LEU A 9 -2.12 6.74 -1.33
CA LEU A 9 -1.19 6.92 -0.21
C LEU A 9 -1.37 8.29 0.46
N THR A 10 -1.59 9.33 -0.34
CA THR A 10 -1.85 10.68 0.17
C THR A 10 -3.15 10.74 0.96
N ARG A 11 -4.22 10.11 0.46
CA ARG A 11 -5.50 10.05 1.20
C ARG A 11 -5.35 9.35 2.53
N ILE A 12 -4.64 8.22 2.56
CA ILE A 12 -4.38 7.48 3.80
C ILE A 12 -3.57 8.34 4.78
N ARG A 13 -2.51 8.97 4.30
CA ARG A 13 -1.65 9.84 5.11
C ARG A 13 -2.43 11.00 5.72
N ASN A 14 -3.21 11.69 4.92
CA ASN A 14 -3.98 12.84 5.38
C ASN A 14 -5.07 12.42 6.38
N ALA A 15 -5.77 11.33 6.12
CA ALA A 15 -6.78 10.80 7.04
C ALA A 15 -6.15 10.39 8.38
N GLY A 16 -4.98 9.77 8.35
CA GLY A 16 -4.25 9.39 9.57
C GLY A 16 -3.84 10.61 10.41
N ARG A 17 -3.36 11.66 9.75
CA ARG A 17 -2.99 12.92 10.43
C ARG A 17 -4.20 13.60 11.04
N ALA A 18 -5.35 13.53 10.38
CA ALA A 18 -6.61 14.13 10.86
C ALA A 18 -7.34 13.21 11.84
N LEU A 19 -6.80 12.05 12.16
CA LEU A 19 -7.39 11.07 13.08
C LEU A 19 -8.79 10.61 12.64
N LEU A 20 -9.00 10.49 11.33
CA LEU A 20 -10.28 10.03 10.79
C LEU A 20 -10.40 8.50 10.96
N PRO A 21 -11.61 7.98 11.25
CA PRO A 21 -11.80 6.54 11.44
C PRO A 21 -11.65 5.73 10.15
N ALA A 22 -11.93 6.34 9.00
CA ALA A 22 -11.89 5.65 7.73
C ALA A 22 -11.56 6.63 6.60
N VAL A 23 -11.16 6.06 5.46
CA VAL A 23 -10.91 6.81 4.24
C VAL A 23 -11.55 6.09 3.07
N GLU A 24 -12.15 6.85 2.16
CA GLU A 24 -12.78 6.32 0.95
C GLU A 24 -12.07 6.85 -0.29
N MET A 25 -12.09 6.06 -1.34
CA MET A 25 -11.50 6.42 -2.63
C MET A 25 -12.19 5.64 -3.75
N PRO A 26 -12.08 6.10 -5.01
CA PRO A 26 -12.56 5.29 -6.13
C PRO A 26 -11.84 3.95 -6.16
N HIS A 27 -12.58 2.88 -6.42
CA HIS A 27 -12.04 1.52 -6.45
C HIS A 27 -11.20 1.28 -7.69
N SER A 28 -10.12 0.51 -7.54
CA SER A 28 -9.43 -0.18 -8.63
C SER A 28 -8.87 -1.48 -8.07
N ARG A 29 -8.61 -2.44 -8.94
CA ARG A 29 -8.07 -3.73 -8.51
C ARG A 29 -6.70 -3.55 -7.82
N MET A 30 -5.85 -2.70 -8.38
CA MET A 30 -4.54 -2.42 -7.82
C MET A 30 -4.64 -1.82 -6.41
N LYS A 31 -5.53 -0.86 -6.22
CA LYS A 31 -5.76 -0.24 -4.90
C LYS A 31 -6.31 -1.24 -3.90
N GLU A 32 -7.24 -2.08 -4.32
CA GLU A 32 -7.80 -3.12 -3.46
C GLU A 32 -6.72 -4.12 -3.03
N ASN A 33 -5.88 -4.56 -3.97
CA ASN A 33 -4.77 -5.48 -3.68
C ASN A 33 -3.79 -4.86 -2.68
N LEU A 34 -3.44 -3.59 -2.89
CA LEU A 34 -2.57 -2.87 -1.96
C LEU A 34 -3.22 -2.75 -0.58
N ALA A 35 -4.51 -2.40 -0.53
CA ALA A 35 -5.26 -2.29 0.74
C ALA A 35 -5.29 -3.61 1.50
N ASN A 36 -5.48 -4.73 0.80
CA ASN A 36 -5.47 -6.05 1.42
C ASN A 36 -4.12 -6.41 2.01
N ILE A 37 -3.02 -5.98 1.37
CA ILE A 37 -1.68 -6.14 1.93
C ILE A 37 -1.53 -5.32 3.21
N LEU A 38 -2.00 -4.07 3.20
CA LEU A 38 -1.95 -3.21 4.39
C LEU A 38 -2.73 -3.83 5.55
N LYS A 39 -3.88 -4.44 5.26
CA LYS A 39 -4.66 -5.15 6.28
C LYS A 39 -3.91 -6.37 6.81
N LYS A 40 -3.38 -7.19 5.92
CA LYS A 40 -2.64 -8.40 6.28
C LYS A 40 -1.43 -8.09 7.15
N GLU A 41 -0.74 -7.00 6.87
CA GLU A 41 0.45 -6.58 7.61
C GLU A 41 0.11 -5.76 8.86
N GLY A 42 -1.17 -5.56 9.15
CA GLY A 42 -1.61 -4.90 10.38
C GLY A 42 -1.64 -3.38 10.36
N TYR A 43 -1.55 -2.77 9.17
CA TYR A 43 -1.56 -1.31 9.06
C TYR A 43 -2.94 -0.70 8.97
N VAL A 44 -3.93 -1.45 8.46
CA VAL A 44 -5.34 -1.02 8.47
C VAL A 44 -6.20 -2.10 9.12
N ALA A 45 -7.33 -1.70 9.70
CA ALA A 45 -8.20 -2.62 10.44
C ALA A 45 -9.12 -3.42 9.51
N GLU A 46 -9.73 -2.75 8.52
CA GLU A 46 -10.68 -3.37 7.61
C GLU A 46 -10.59 -2.76 6.22
N VAL A 47 -10.89 -3.59 5.22
CA VAL A 47 -11.00 -3.18 3.82
C VAL A 47 -12.36 -3.64 3.31
N SER A 48 -13.11 -2.74 2.68
CA SER A 48 -14.39 -3.07 2.07
C SER A 48 -14.53 -2.38 0.72
N VAL A 49 -15.28 -3.02 -0.18
CA VAL A 49 -15.63 -2.45 -1.48
C VAL A 49 -17.13 -2.22 -1.48
N GLU A 50 -17.53 -0.97 -1.65
CA GLU A 50 -18.94 -0.60 -1.69
C GLU A 50 -19.42 -0.56 -3.14
N ALA A 51 -20.57 -1.20 -3.38
CA ALA A 51 -21.20 -1.20 -4.70
C ALA A 51 -21.66 0.21 -5.05
N GLY A 52 -21.67 0.51 -6.35
CA GLY A 52 -22.10 1.81 -6.84
C GLY A 52 -21.46 2.09 -8.19
N MET A 53 -21.77 3.27 -8.72
CA MET A 53 -21.16 3.74 -9.96
C MET A 53 -20.58 5.13 -9.72
N PRO A 54 -19.26 5.23 -9.48
CA PRO A 54 -18.26 4.16 -9.43
C PRO A 54 -18.28 3.39 -8.10
N LYS A 55 -17.68 2.20 -8.09
CA LYS A 55 -17.41 1.47 -6.85
C LYS A 55 -16.46 2.26 -5.98
N LYS A 56 -16.63 2.14 -4.66
CA LYS A 56 -15.75 2.80 -3.70
C LYS A 56 -14.98 1.78 -2.90
N LEU A 57 -13.72 2.09 -2.66
CA LEU A 57 -12.86 1.34 -1.75
C LEU A 57 -12.82 2.10 -0.44
N LYS A 58 -13.13 1.40 0.67
CA LYS A 58 -13.13 1.99 2.01
C LYS A 58 -12.15 1.24 2.89
N LEU A 59 -11.28 1.99 3.55
CA LEU A 59 -10.33 1.45 4.51
C LEU A 59 -10.64 2.01 5.89
N LYS A 60 -10.78 1.11 6.87
CA LYS A 60 -10.89 1.51 8.27
C LYS A 60 -9.48 1.62 8.83
N LEU A 61 -9.10 2.81 9.26
CA LEU A 61 -7.75 3.09 9.75
C LEU A 61 -7.55 2.56 11.18
N LYS A 62 -6.30 2.38 11.54
CA LYS A 62 -5.91 1.78 12.81
C LYS A 62 -5.03 2.76 13.57
N TYR A 63 -5.31 2.93 14.87
CA TYR A 63 -4.61 3.88 15.72
C TYR A 63 -4.13 3.23 17.01
N GLN A 64 -3.05 3.76 17.55
CA GLN A 64 -2.61 3.49 18.92
C GLN A 64 -2.69 4.81 19.69
N GLY A 65 -3.74 4.96 20.52
CA GLY A 65 -4.02 6.22 21.15
C GLY A 65 -4.33 7.29 20.10
N LYS A 66 -3.56 8.37 20.10
CA LYS A 66 -3.72 9.49 19.17
C LYS A 66 -2.75 9.43 17.99
N LYS A 67 -2.12 8.28 17.75
CA LYS A 67 -1.18 8.11 16.65
C LYS A 67 -1.68 7.07 15.66
N SER A 68 -1.54 7.35 14.37
CA SER A 68 -1.78 6.36 13.33
C SER A 68 -0.74 5.23 13.44
N VAL A 69 -1.20 4.00 13.23
CA VAL A 69 -0.30 2.84 13.15
C VAL A 69 0.63 2.97 11.95
N ILE A 70 0.16 3.59 10.88
CA ILE A 70 1.02 3.92 9.73
C ILE A 70 1.80 5.19 10.08
N GLU A 71 3.11 5.05 10.23
CA GLU A 71 3.99 6.19 10.52
C GLU A 71 4.46 6.87 9.25
N GLY A 72 4.64 6.12 8.18
CA GLY A 72 5.09 6.68 6.92
C GLY A 72 4.67 5.85 5.70
N LEU A 73 4.54 6.55 4.58
CA LEU A 73 4.19 5.98 3.28
C LEU A 73 5.06 6.68 2.24
N ARG A 74 5.73 5.91 1.40
CA ARG A 74 6.56 6.48 0.34
C ARG A 74 6.31 5.79 -0.99
N ARG A 75 5.91 6.56 -1.98
CA ARG A 75 5.77 6.10 -3.36
C ARG A 75 7.16 5.96 -3.97
N ILE A 76 7.47 4.81 -4.56
CA ILE A 76 8.79 4.56 -5.18
C ILE A 76 8.67 4.59 -6.70
N SER A 77 7.98 3.64 -7.31
CA SER A 77 7.76 3.63 -8.76
C SER A 77 6.66 4.61 -9.13
N LYS A 78 6.92 5.47 -10.12
CA LYS A 78 5.96 6.50 -10.55
C LYS A 78 5.73 6.37 -12.06
N PRO A 79 4.60 6.87 -12.59
CA PRO A 79 4.35 6.77 -14.04
C PRO A 79 5.47 7.33 -14.92
N GLY A 80 6.14 8.41 -14.47
CA GLY A 80 7.24 9.01 -15.21
C GLY A 80 8.61 8.42 -14.90
N LEU A 81 8.72 7.56 -13.88
CA LEU A 81 9.99 6.98 -13.47
C LEU A 81 9.71 5.63 -12.78
N ARG A 82 9.67 4.57 -13.55
CA ARG A 82 9.41 3.22 -13.04
C ARG A 82 10.64 2.62 -12.38
N HIS A 83 10.43 1.92 -11.27
CA HIS A 83 11.48 1.21 -10.53
C HIS A 83 11.21 -0.28 -10.54
N TYR A 84 12.10 -1.05 -11.15
CA TYR A 84 12.02 -2.51 -11.18
C TYR A 84 13.20 -3.09 -10.42
N VAL A 85 12.97 -4.16 -9.69
CA VAL A 85 14.00 -4.84 -8.90
C VAL A 85 13.94 -6.35 -9.12
N GLY A 86 15.09 -7.01 -9.08
CA GLY A 86 15.14 -8.47 -9.05
C GLY A 86 14.87 -8.99 -7.64
N ALA A 87 14.61 -10.28 -7.54
CA ALA A 87 14.24 -10.92 -6.27
C ALA A 87 15.31 -10.72 -5.17
N THR A 88 16.59 -10.69 -5.56
CA THR A 88 17.70 -10.53 -4.60
C THR A 88 17.97 -9.06 -4.27
N GLU A 89 17.36 -8.13 -4.97
CA GLU A 89 17.62 -6.68 -4.85
C GLU A 89 16.49 -5.95 -4.14
N ILE A 90 15.47 -6.65 -3.65
CA ILE A 90 14.31 -6.02 -2.99
C ILE A 90 14.77 -5.40 -1.66
N PRO A 91 14.59 -4.07 -1.47
CA PRO A 91 15.03 -3.41 -0.26
C PRO A 91 14.21 -3.83 0.96
N ARG A 92 14.85 -3.79 2.11
CA ARG A 92 14.18 -3.95 3.40
C ARG A 92 13.91 -2.58 3.99
N VAL A 93 12.67 -2.33 4.38
CA VAL A 93 12.26 -1.05 4.95
C VAL A 93 12.49 -1.10 6.45
N LEU A 94 13.25 -0.12 6.98
CA LEU A 94 13.59 -0.02 8.41
C LEU A 94 14.08 -1.36 8.98
N SER A 95 15.04 -1.98 8.30
CA SER A 95 15.64 -3.26 8.71
C SER A 95 14.61 -4.36 8.94
N GLY A 96 13.55 -4.36 8.14
CA GLY A 96 12.47 -5.37 8.22
C GLY A 96 11.29 -4.99 9.09
N MET A 97 11.32 -3.83 9.73
CA MET A 97 10.19 -3.35 10.55
C MET A 97 9.08 -2.72 9.72
N GLY A 98 9.40 -2.28 8.51
CA GLY A 98 8.42 -1.79 7.55
C GLY A 98 8.21 -2.82 6.44
N VAL A 99 7.41 -2.45 5.45
CA VAL A 99 7.03 -3.33 4.35
C VAL A 99 7.29 -2.64 3.02
N SER A 100 7.95 -3.34 2.10
CA SER A 100 7.94 -2.95 0.70
C SER A 100 6.82 -3.69 -0.01
N VAL A 101 6.15 -3.02 -0.95
CA VAL A 101 5.08 -3.60 -1.75
C VAL A 101 5.53 -3.65 -3.20
N ILE A 102 5.45 -4.82 -3.80
CA ILE A 102 5.97 -5.07 -5.13
C ILE A 102 4.90 -5.72 -6.01
N SER A 103 4.83 -5.28 -7.26
CA SER A 103 3.96 -5.88 -8.27
C SER A 103 4.78 -6.88 -9.06
N THR A 104 4.44 -8.17 -8.94
CA THR A 104 5.15 -9.27 -9.59
C THR A 104 4.26 -9.90 -10.67
N PRO A 105 4.82 -10.77 -11.54
CA PRO A 105 3.99 -11.52 -12.49
C PRO A 105 2.91 -12.38 -11.82
N GLU A 106 3.08 -12.72 -10.54
CA GLU A 106 2.09 -13.50 -9.77
C GLU A 106 1.17 -12.63 -8.93
N GLY A 107 1.25 -11.31 -9.07
CA GLY A 107 0.38 -10.38 -8.36
C GLY A 107 1.14 -9.44 -7.45
N VAL A 108 0.39 -8.58 -6.76
CA VAL A 108 0.93 -7.63 -5.79
C VAL A 108 1.18 -8.35 -4.48
N MET A 109 2.37 -8.18 -3.93
CA MET A 109 2.76 -8.84 -2.68
C MET A 109 3.81 -8.02 -1.92
N THR A 110 4.14 -8.46 -0.71
CA THR A 110 5.21 -7.82 0.05
C THR A 110 6.57 -8.24 -0.49
N GLY A 111 7.60 -7.44 -0.23
CA GLY A 111 8.96 -7.79 -0.62
C GLY A 111 9.44 -9.09 0.01
N THR A 112 9.01 -9.38 1.24
CA THR A 112 9.35 -10.65 1.91
C THR A 112 8.77 -11.85 1.16
N GLU A 113 7.50 -11.78 0.76
CA GLU A 113 6.87 -12.84 -0.02
C GLU A 113 7.53 -13.02 -1.39
N ALA A 114 7.81 -11.91 -2.06
CA ALA A 114 8.46 -11.94 -3.38
C ALA A 114 9.85 -12.57 -3.31
N ARG A 115 10.63 -12.26 -2.27
CA ARG A 115 11.93 -12.90 -2.05
C ARG A 115 11.80 -14.41 -1.84
N LYS A 116 10.85 -14.84 -1.03
CA LYS A 116 10.61 -16.27 -0.78
C LYS A 116 10.23 -17.02 -2.04
N LYS A 117 9.49 -16.38 -2.93
CA LYS A 117 9.08 -16.97 -4.21
C LYS A 117 10.08 -16.74 -5.33
N ASN A 118 11.19 -16.07 -5.04
CA ASN A 118 12.22 -15.70 -6.01
C ASN A 118 11.64 -14.92 -7.19
N LEU A 119 10.78 -13.93 -6.88
CA LEU A 119 10.12 -13.07 -7.86
C LEU A 119 10.60 -11.64 -7.73
N GLY A 120 10.93 -11.03 -8.85
CA GLY A 120 11.17 -9.61 -8.95
C GLY A 120 9.95 -8.91 -9.55
N GLY A 121 9.99 -7.60 -9.62
CA GLY A 121 8.91 -6.84 -10.24
C GLY A 121 9.05 -5.34 -10.01
N GLU A 122 7.93 -4.64 -10.13
CA GLU A 122 7.87 -3.21 -9.94
C GLU A 122 7.71 -2.87 -8.46
N LEU A 123 8.67 -2.11 -7.92
CA LEU A 123 8.65 -1.68 -6.52
C LEU A 123 7.68 -0.49 -6.38
N LEU A 124 6.51 -0.73 -5.82
CA LEU A 124 5.43 0.26 -5.78
C LEU A 124 5.63 1.30 -4.68
N CYS A 125 5.83 0.87 -3.45
CA CYS A 125 5.90 1.78 -2.31
C CYS A 125 6.51 1.11 -1.08
N TYR A 126 6.84 1.95 -0.10
CA TYR A 126 7.22 1.52 1.24
C TYR A 126 6.15 1.97 2.23
N VAL A 127 5.91 1.15 3.25
CA VAL A 127 4.98 1.44 4.37
C VAL A 127 5.69 1.08 5.67
N TRP A 128 5.61 1.97 6.66
CA TRP A 128 6.16 1.66 7.98
C TRP A 128 5.38 2.32 9.11
#